data_16ac2b5337229c787c65001ebb165c3a
#
_entry.id   16ac2b5337229c787c65001ebb165c3a
#
_cell.length_a   1.000
_cell.length_b   1.000
_cell.length_c   1.000
_cell.angle_alpha   90.00
_cell.angle_beta   90.00
_cell.angle_gamma   90.00
#
_symmetry.space_group_name_H-M   'P 1'
#
loop_
_entity.id
_entity.type
_entity.pdbx_description
1 polymer ?
#
loop_
_entity_poly.entity_id
_entity_poly.type
_entity_poly.pdbx_seq_one_letter_code
_entity_poly.pdbx_strand_id
1 'polypeptide(L)'
;MDGITKWMHRLYTSYKWRNGLQMKTKKTRIIITYIVLFALLLGAILLSLYIGSVSIAPRQVFSVLTGHGTDAKAMQIILSIRLPRVLAAAILGGALAVSGFLLQTFFRNPIAGPFVLGISSGAKLVVALAMIVGVSHGFTMSSWFMIAMALIGSLLSMLFVLAVSKKVQEMSMLVVCGVMIGYICSAITDIAVTFADDSNIVNLHNWSLGSFAGISMAHVKIMTIVVGVAVAGSFLLSKPIGAYQMGESYAQNVGVSIRPLRVMLILLSSLLSACVTAFAGPISFVGIAVPHLVKSMVKTTKPIVMIPVSFLGGGVFCVLCDLLARTIFAPVELSISSVTAVFLAPVVIYMMVKERGRRHGYAQ
;
A
#
# COMPACT_ATOMS: atom_id res chain seq x y z
N MET A 1 40.37 -46.88 6.57
CA MET A 1 40.06 -45.51 6.13
C MET A 1 38.88 -45.39 5.16
N ASP A 2 38.41 -46.45 4.53
CA ASP A 2 37.33 -46.42 3.51
C ASP A 2 35.89 -46.21 4.05
N GLY A 3 35.64 -46.55 5.31
CA GLY A 3 34.26 -46.42 5.86
C GLY A 3 33.83 -44.98 6.15
N ILE A 4 34.76 -44.15 6.62
CA ILE A 4 34.46 -42.73 6.99
C ILE A 4 34.25 -41.90 5.73
N THR A 5 35.05 -42.09 4.69
CA THR A 5 34.90 -41.41 3.40
C THR A 5 33.60 -41.75 2.71
N LYS A 6 33.15 -43.03 2.70
CA LYS A 6 31.84 -43.41 2.19
C LYS A 6 30.67 -42.85 3.00
N TRP A 7 30.81 -42.75 4.32
CA TRP A 7 29.78 -42.19 5.20
C TRP A 7 29.65 -40.66 4.99
N MET A 8 30.78 -39.95 4.90
CA MET A 8 30.79 -38.52 4.59
C MET A 8 30.21 -38.21 3.21
N HIS A 9 30.51 -39.03 2.20
CA HIS A 9 29.94 -38.86 0.85
C HIS A 9 28.42 -39.07 0.84
N ARG A 10 27.89 -40.04 1.58
CA ARG A 10 26.43 -40.23 1.74
C ARG A 10 25.76 -39.08 2.47
N LEU A 11 26.36 -38.53 3.51
CA LEU A 11 25.84 -37.36 4.20
C LEU A 11 25.83 -36.12 3.29
N TYR A 12 26.92 -35.91 2.55
CA TYR A 12 27.03 -34.80 1.60
C TYR A 12 26.00 -34.88 0.46
N THR A 13 25.83 -36.06 -0.12
CA THR A 13 24.83 -36.30 -1.18
C THR A 13 23.40 -36.18 -0.65
N SER A 14 23.09 -36.72 0.53
CA SER A 14 21.77 -36.56 1.16
C SER A 14 21.45 -35.11 1.54
N TYR A 15 22.45 -34.38 2.01
CA TYR A 15 22.34 -32.93 2.29
C TYR A 15 22.10 -32.13 1.01
N LYS A 16 22.85 -32.39 -0.05
CA LYS A 16 22.69 -31.73 -1.36
C LYS A 16 21.34 -32.02 -1.99
N TRP A 17 20.86 -33.25 -1.84
CA TRP A 17 19.53 -33.67 -2.36
C TRP A 17 18.39 -33.04 -1.58
N ARG A 18 18.43 -33.02 -0.25
CA ARG A 18 17.46 -32.31 0.59
C ARG A 18 17.40 -30.81 0.31
N ASN A 19 18.55 -30.17 0.19
CA ASN A 19 18.61 -28.73 -0.15
C ASN A 19 18.09 -28.45 -1.57
N GLY A 20 18.37 -29.32 -2.54
CA GLY A 20 17.81 -29.24 -3.90
C GLY A 20 16.29 -29.33 -3.94
N LEU A 21 15.72 -30.27 -3.17
CA LEU A 21 14.26 -30.43 -3.03
C LEU A 21 13.63 -29.22 -2.33
N GLN A 22 14.22 -28.74 -1.24
CA GLN A 22 13.73 -27.56 -0.54
C GLN A 22 13.78 -26.30 -1.40
N MET A 23 14.81 -26.13 -2.24
CA MET A 23 14.91 -25.02 -3.17
C MET A 23 13.88 -25.12 -4.31
N LYS A 24 13.63 -26.31 -4.86
CA LYS A 24 12.58 -26.53 -5.86
C LYS A 24 11.20 -26.20 -5.30
N THR A 25 10.83 -26.73 -4.13
CA THR A 25 9.55 -26.45 -3.49
C THR A 25 9.35 -24.98 -3.16
N LYS A 26 10.43 -24.26 -2.79
CA LYS A 26 10.38 -22.82 -2.51
C LYS A 26 10.15 -22.00 -3.77
N LYS A 27 10.85 -22.30 -4.88
CA LYS A 27 10.62 -21.64 -6.18
C LYS A 27 9.21 -21.89 -6.71
N THR A 28 8.75 -23.14 -6.68
CA THR A 28 7.40 -23.53 -7.12
C THR A 28 6.33 -22.77 -6.34
N ARG A 29 6.45 -22.66 -5.02
CA ARG A 29 5.52 -21.88 -4.19
C ARG A 29 5.46 -20.42 -4.57
N ILE A 30 6.61 -19.78 -4.80
CA ILE A 30 6.66 -18.36 -5.23
C ILE A 30 5.93 -18.21 -6.57
N ILE A 31 6.22 -19.06 -7.55
CA ILE A 31 5.57 -19.00 -8.88
C ILE A 31 4.05 -19.20 -8.75
N ILE A 32 3.62 -20.22 -7.99
CA ILE A 32 2.19 -20.45 -7.75
C ILE A 32 1.54 -19.23 -7.10
N THR A 33 2.18 -18.60 -6.10
CA THR A 33 1.64 -17.40 -5.45
C THR A 33 1.49 -16.24 -6.44
N TYR A 34 2.45 -16.02 -7.35
CA TYR A 34 2.33 -15.02 -8.40
C TYR A 34 1.15 -15.31 -9.33
N ILE A 35 1.03 -16.54 -9.80
CA ILE A 35 -0.06 -16.95 -10.70
C ILE A 35 -1.41 -16.75 -10.02
N VAL A 36 -1.54 -17.22 -8.77
CA VAL A 36 -2.79 -17.10 -7.99
C VAL A 36 -3.15 -15.64 -7.75
N LEU A 37 -2.22 -14.80 -7.30
CA LEU A 37 -2.50 -13.39 -7.06
C LEU A 37 -2.80 -12.64 -8.35
N PHE A 38 -2.11 -12.94 -9.44
CA PHE A 38 -2.40 -12.34 -10.75
C PHE A 38 -3.78 -12.76 -11.27
N ALA A 39 -4.12 -14.04 -11.17
CA ALA A 39 -5.44 -14.54 -11.56
C ALA A 39 -6.56 -13.95 -10.68
N LEU A 40 -6.33 -13.84 -9.36
CA LEU A 40 -7.26 -13.19 -8.43
C LEU A 40 -7.44 -11.69 -8.75
N LEU A 41 -6.34 -10.98 -9.07
CA LEU A 41 -6.42 -9.57 -9.45
C LEU A 41 -7.24 -9.39 -10.74
N LEU A 42 -6.96 -10.19 -11.76
CA LEU A 42 -7.70 -10.14 -13.01
C LEU A 42 -9.18 -10.49 -12.81
N GLY A 43 -9.46 -11.56 -12.05
CA GLY A 43 -10.81 -11.95 -11.70
C GLY A 43 -11.55 -10.87 -10.89
N ALA A 44 -10.89 -10.26 -9.91
CA ALA A 44 -11.46 -9.16 -9.12
C ALA A 44 -11.75 -7.92 -9.99
N ILE A 45 -10.85 -7.57 -10.93
CA ILE A 45 -11.06 -6.49 -11.89
C ILE A 45 -12.29 -6.78 -12.76
N LEU A 46 -12.38 -7.96 -13.36
CA LEU A 46 -13.50 -8.35 -14.21
C LEU A 46 -14.82 -8.36 -13.41
N LEU A 47 -14.81 -8.91 -12.20
CA LEU A 47 -15.96 -8.92 -11.31
C LEU A 47 -16.41 -7.50 -10.94
N SER A 48 -15.45 -6.63 -10.67
CA SER A 48 -15.68 -5.22 -10.32
C SER A 48 -16.20 -4.39 -11.51
N LEU A 49 -15.83 -4.75 -12.74
CA LEU A 49 -16.42 -4.15 -13.96
C LEU A 49 -17.84 -4.64 -14.21
N TYR A 50 -18.12 -5.89 -13.87
CA TYR A 50 -19.47 -6.48 -14.03
C TYR A 50 -20.44 -6.01 -12.96
N ILE A 51 -20.09 -6.14 -11.67
CA ILE A 51 -20.96 -5.79 -10.54
C ILE A 51 -20.88 -4.28 -10.25
N GLY A 52 -22.04 -3.65 -10.13
CA GLY A 52 -22.17 -2.23 -9.76
C GLY A 52 -23.61 -1.84 -9.56
N SER A 53 -23.86 -0.58 -9.18
CA SER A 53 -25.21 -0.03 -8.93
C SER A 53 -26.13 -0.10 -10.16
N VAL A 54 -25.58 -0.09 -11.36
CA VAL A 54 -26.31 -0.32 -12.62
C VAL A 54 -25.96 -1.72 -13.13
N SER A 55 -26.98 -2.55 -13.36
CA SER A 55 -26.78 -3.89 -13.92
C SER A 55 -26.42 -3.78 -15.42
N ILE A 56 -25.26 -4.29 -15.79
CA ILE A 56 -24.81 -4.39 -17.20
C ILE A 56 -24.55 -5.87 -17.48
N ALA A 57 -25.09 -6.40 -18.57
CA ALA A 57 -24.91 -7.80 -18.89
C ALA A 57 -23.42 -8.13 -19.15
N PRO A 58 -22.91 -9.32 -18.73
CA PRO A 58 -21.51 -9.71 -18.93
C PRO A 58 -21.07 -9.62 -20.39
N ARG A 59 -21.97 -9.96 -21.32
CA ARG A 59 -21.71 -9.86 -22.76
C ARG A 59 -21.46 -8.43 -23.22
N GLN A 60 -22.16 -7.44 -22.63
CA GLN A 60 -21.95 -6.03 -22.94
C GLN A 60 -20.61 -5.54 -22.38
N VAL A 61 -20.23 -5.95 -21.16
CA VAL A 61 -18.91 -5.63 -20.59
C VAL A 61 -17.80 -6.14 -21.52
N PHE A 62 -17.89 -7.39 -21.96
CA PHE A 62 -16.91 -7.99 -22.84
C PHE A 62 -16.88 -7.27 -24.22
N SER A 63 -18.05 -6.96 -24.80
CA SER A 63 -18.12 -6.26 -26.08
C SER A 63 -17.51 -4.85 -26.02
N VAL A 64 -17.73 -4.12 -24.94
CA VAL A 64 -17.13 -2.79 -24.72
C VAL A 64 -15.61 -2.90 -24.58
N LEU A 65 -15.10 -3.87 -23.81
CA LEU A 65 -13.65 -4.06 -23.61
C LEU A 65 -12.94 -4.49 -24.91
N THR A 66 -13.64 -5.20 -25.82
CA THR A 66 -13.09 -5.61 -27.13
C THR A 66 -13.32 -4.57 -28.25
N GLY A 67 -13.89 -3.41 -27.93
CA GLY A 67 -14.11 -2.33 -28.88
C GLY A 67 -15.35 -2.53 -29.78
N HIS A 68 -16.20 -3.51 -29.50
CA HIS A 68 -17.42 -3.82 -30.27
C HIS A 68 -18.70 -3.36 -29.54
N GLY A 69 -18.58 -2.46 -28.57
CA GLY A 69 -19.72 -1.94 -27.79
C GLY A 69 -20.64 -1.10 -28.66
N THR A 70 -21.93 -1.46 -28.71
CA THR A 70 -22.98 -0.73 -29.45
C THR A 70 -23.80 0.19 -28.54
N ASP A 71 -23.83 -0.06 -27.23
CA ASP A 71 -24.57 0.74 -26.24
C ASP A 71 -23.69 1.87 -25.69
N ALA A 72 -24.00 3.10 -26.09
CA ALA A 72 -23.25 4.30 -25.65
C ALA A 72 -23.29 4.52 -24.14
N LYS A 73 -24.41 4.22 -23.46
CA LYS A 73 -24.54 4.34 -22.00
C LYS A 73 -23.67 3.31 -21.28
N ALA A 74 -23.73 2.05 -21.69
CA ALA A 74 -22.90 1.00 -21.13
C ALA A 74 -21.41 1.32 -21.35
N MET A 75 -21.02 1.81 -22.51
CA MET A 75 -19.66 2.20 -22.85
C MET A 75 -19.17 3.35 -21.95
N GLN A 76 -19.99 4.38 -21.74
CA GLN A 76 -19.66 5.49 -20.84
C GLN A 76 -19.49 5.04 -19.39
N ILE A 77 -20.41 4.21 -18.88
CA ILE A 77 -20.33 3.69 -17.50
C ILE A 77 -19.07 2.84 -17.31
N ILE A 78 -18.78 1.94 -18.24
CA ILE A 78 -17.64 1.03 -18.12
C ILE A 78 -16.33 1.78 -18.27
N LEU A 79 -16.13 2.58 -19.32
CA LEU A 79 -14.85 3.21 -19.64
C LEU A 79 -14.56 4.48 -18.84
N SER A 80 -15.59 5.26 -18.48
CA SER A 80 -15.39 6.55 -17.79
C SER A 80 -15.60 6.49 -16.28
N ILE A 81 -16.31 5.46 -15.76
CA ILE A 81 -16.59 5.34 -14.33
C ILE A 81 -15.94 4.09 -13.73
N ARG A 82 -16.29 2.89 -14.23
CA ARG A 82 -15.87 1.62 -13.60
C ARG A 82 -14.41 1.32 -13.82
N LEU A 83 -13.94 1.43 -15.04
CA LEU A 83 -12.56 1.08 -15.40
C LEU A 83 -11.52 1.97 -14.69
N PRO A 84 -11.65 3.32 -14.68
CA PRO A 84 -10.72 4.17 -13.93
C PRO A 84 -10.71 3.85 -12.44
N ARG A 85 -11.90 3.64 -11.83
CA ARG A 85 -12.06 3.30 -10.42
C ARG A 85 -11.34 2.00 -10.04
N VAL A 86 -11.55 0.95 -10.81
CA VAL A 86 -10.96 -0.38 -10.56
C VAL A 86 -9.45 -0.35 -10.78
N LEU A 87 -8.95 0.32 -11.83
CA LEU A 87 -7.51 0.49 -12.07
C LEU A 87 -6.86 1.29 -10.94
N ALA A 88 -7.52 2.36 -10.46
CA ALA A 88 -7.04 3.13 -9.32
C ALA A 88 -6.97 2.26 -8.05
N ALA A 89 -7.99 1.49 -7.74
CA ALA A 89 -7.99 0.57 -6.59
C ALA A 89 -6.83 -0.44 -6.67
N ALA A 90 -6.58 -1.01 -7.86
CA ALA A 90 -5.48 -1.95 -8.07
C ALA A 90 -4.10 -1.30 -7.91
N ILE A 91 -3.88 -0.14 -8.53
CA ILE A 91 -2.60 0.57 -8.54
C ILE A 91 -2.30 1.14 -7.15
N LEU A 92 -3.26 1.85 -6.54
CA LEU A 92 -3.08 2.50 -5.25
C LEU A 92 -3.03 1.50 -4.10
N GLY A 93 -3.81 0.40 -4.18
CA GLY A 93 -3.72 -0.71 -3.23
C GLY A 93 -2.35 -1.38 -3.26
N GLY A 94 -1.83 -1.63 -4.46
CA GLY A 94 -0.47 -2.13 -4.66
C GLY A 94 0.60 -1.17 -4.13
N ALA A 95 0.45 0.13 -4.42
CA ALA A 95 1.34 1.18 -3.93
C ALA A 95 1.41 1.22 -2.40
N LEU A 96 0.24 1.15 -1.75
CA LEU A 96 0.15 1.18 -0.28
C LEU A 96 0.79 -0.05 0.37
N ALA A 97 0.60 -1.23 -0.21
CA ALA A 97 1.23 -2.45 0.27
C ALA A 97 2.77 -2.42 0.11
N VAL A 98 3.29 -1.92 -1.02
CA VAL A 98 4.75 -1.74 -1.20
C VAL A 98 5.28 -0.70 -0.24
N SER A 99 4.62 0.45 -0.09
CA SER A 99 4.97 1.48 0.91
C SER A 99 5.10 0.88 2.31
N GLY A 100 4.11 0.08 2.72
CA GLY A 100 4.12 -0.63 3.99
C GLY A 100 5.29 -1.59 4.14
N PHE A 101 5.59 -2.39 3.11
CA PHE A 101 6.75 -3.29 3.11
C PHE A 101 8.08 -2.53 3.30
N LEU A 102 8.25 -1.39 2.62
CA LEU A 102 9.44 -0.56 2.76
C LEU A 102 9.58 0.00 4.18
N LEU A 103 8.49 0.50 4.78
CA LEU A 103 8.49 1.02 6.14
C LEU A 103 8.69 -0.06 7.20
N GLN A 104 8.06 -1.24 7.03
CA GLN A 104 8.30 -2.40 7.91
C GLN A 104 9.77 -2.82 7.89
N THR A 105 10.39 -2.77 6.73
CA THR A 105 11.83 -3.05 6.58
C THR A 105 12.68 -1.95 7.22
N PHE A 106 12.35 -0.69 6.98
CA PHE A 106 13.06 0.45 7.53
C PHE A 106 13.03 0.47 9.06
N PHE A 107 11.84 0.37 9.65
CA PHE A 107 11.66 0.35 11.10
C PHE A 107 11.97 -1.00 11.75
N ARG A 108 12.22 -2.04 10.98
CA ARG A 108 12.32 -3.45 11.47
C ARG A 108 11.15 -3.83 12.37
N ASN A 109 9.99 -3.27 12.06
CA ASN A 109 8.78 -3.44 12.84
C ASN A 109 7.64 -3.85 11.91
N PRO A 110 7.00 -5.01 12.11
CA PRO A 110 5.94 -5.53 11.24
C PRO A 110 4.66 -4.69 11.26
N ILE A 111 4.47 -3.84 12.27
CA ILE A 111 3.30 -2.96 12.38
C ILE A 111 3.56 -1.54 11.87
N ALA A 112 4.76 -1.25 11.38
CA ALA A 112 5.03 0.03 10.77
C ALA A 112 4.25 0.19 9.46
N GLY A 113 3.60 1.33 9.32
CA GLY A 113 2.81 1.66 8.14
C GLY A 113 2.86 3.15 7.81
N PRO A 114 2.35 3.56 6.64
CA PRO A 114 2.40 4.95 6.18
C PRO A 114 1.75 5.96 7.13
N PHE A 115 0.73 5.54 7.86
CA PHE A 115 0.04 6.37 8.84
C PHE A 115 0.93 6.81 10.00
N VAL A 116 1.90 5.96 10.37
CA VAL A 116 2.81 6.20 11.51
C VAL A 116 3.72 7.41 11.26
N LEU A 117 3.96 7.77 10.01
CA LEU A 117 4.81 8.91 9.64
C LEU A 117 4.04 10.24 9.54
N GLY A 118 2.76 10.30 9.90
CA GLY A 118 1.95 11.52 9.83
C GLY A 118 1.65 12.03 8.41
N ILE A 119 1.98 11.25 7.37
CA ILE A 119 1.84 11.65 5.94
C ILE A 119 0.37 11.97 5.63
N SER A 120 -0.55 11.10 6.05
CA SER A 120 -1.98 11.30 5.82
C SER A 120 -2.56 12.46 6.65
N SER A 121 -2.06 12.67 7.87
CA SER A 121 -2.48 13.81 8.71
C SER A 121 -2.02 15.15 8.12
N GLY A 122 -0.80 15.20 7.59
CA GLY A 122 -0.30 16.39 6.90
C GLY A 122 -1.07 16.68 5.61
N ALA A 123 -1.43 15.63 4.84
CA ALA A 123 -2.31 15.79 3.69
C ALA A 123 -3.66 16.39 4.11
N LYS A 124 -4.29 15.82 5.16
CA LYS A 124 -5.59 16.30 5.69
C LYS A 124 -5.51 17.74 6.14
N LEU A 125 -4.45 18.13 6.84
CA LEU A 125 -4.25 19.51 7.28
C LEU A 125 -4.22 20.49 6.11
N VAL A 126 -3.39 20.25 5.09
CA VAL A 126 -3.27 21.18 3.96
C VAL A 126 -4.54 21.21 3.12
N VAL A 127 -5.22 20.07 2.95
CA VAL A 127 -6.54 20.01 2.31
C VAL A 127 -7.59 20.78 3.08
N ALA A 128 -7.63 20.66 4.41
CA ALA A 128 -8.56 21.42 5.26
C ALA A 128 -8.34 22.91 5.14
N LEU A 129 -7.09 23.36 5.26
CA LEU A 129 -6.75 24.78 5.10
C LEU A 129 -7.10 25.29 3.70
N ALA A 130 -6.84 24.50 2.65
CA ALA A 130 -7.17 24.86 1.28
C ALA A 130 -8.69 24.95 1.06
N MET A 131 -9.49 24.06 1.64
CA MET A 131 -10.96 24.12 1.59
C MET A 131 -11.49 25.39 2.29
N ILE A 132 -11.03 25.65 3.51
CA ILE A 132 -11.53 26.78 4.32
C ILE A 132 -11.15 28.11 3.67
N VAL A 133 -9.85 28.28 3.33
CA VAL A 133 -9.36 29.54 2.74
C VAL A 133 -9.82 29.70 1.28
N GLY A 134 -9.84 28.62 0.50
CA GLY A 134 -10.20 28.67 -0.92
C GLY A 134 -11.66 29.04 -1.14
N VAL A 135 -12.59 28.45 -0.38
CA VAL A 135 -14.02 28.74 -0.49
C VAL A 135 -14.32 30.18 -0.06
N SER A 136 -13.68 30.66 1.01
CA SER A 136 -13.84 32.04 1.46
C SER A 136 -13.37 33.11 0.42
N HIS A 137 -12.49 32.73 -0.50
CA HIS A 137 -12.01 33.59 -1.60
C HIS A 137 -12.67 33.25 -2.97
N GLY A 138 -13.76 32.44 -2.98
CA GLY A 138 -14.52 32.12 -4.20
C GLY A 138 -13.83 31.11 -5.16
N PHE A 139 -12.81 30.41 -4.71
CA PHE A 139 -12.18 29.38 -5.54
C PHE A 139 -13.06 28.12 -5.62
N THR A 140 -13.24 27.61 -6.82
CA THR A 140 -13.90 26.30 -7.04
C THR A 140 -12.93 25.16 -6.71
N MET A 141 -13.35 24.24 -5.83
CA MET A 141 -12.54 23.08 -5.41
C MET A 141 -12.54 22.01 -6.51
N SER A 142 -11.66 22.14 -7.50
CA SER A 142 -11.46 21.10 -8.49
C SER A 142 -10.74 19.89 -7.88
N SER A 143 -10.99 18.68 -8.41
CA SER A 143 -10.27 17.45 -7.99
C SER A 143 -8.76 17.60 -8.10
N TRP A 144 -8.26 18.27 -9.14
CA TRP A 144 -6.83 18.53 -9.32
C TRP A 144 -6.22 19.41 -8.23
N PHE A 145 -6.96 20.42 -7.81
CA PHE A 145 -6.53 21.30 -6.72
C PHE A 145 -6.42 20.52 -5.41
N MET A 146 -7.42 19.70 -5.10
CA MET A 146 -7.43 18.85 -3.90
C MET A 146 -6.27 17.84 -3.90
N ILE A 147 -6.00 17.20 -5.04
CA ILE A 147 -4.87 16.28 -5.21
C ILE A 147 -3.55 17.01 -4.98
N ALA A 148 -3.37 18.20 -5.55
CA ALA A 148 -2.17 19.00 -5.37
C ALA A 148 -1.95 19.38 -3.89
N MET A 149 -3.01 19.83 -3.21
CA MET A 149 -2.94 20.20 -1.79
C MET A 149 -2.62 18.99 -0.90
N ALA A 150 -3.27 17.85 -1.13
CA ALA A 150 -2.98 16.62 -0.42
C ALA A 150 -1.53 16.15 -0.63
N LEU A 151 -1.02 16.24 -1.86
CA LEU A 151 0.37 15.93 -2.18
C LEU A 151 1.35 16.85 -1.47
N ILE A 152 1.10 18.17 -1.48
CA ILE A 152 1.92 19.16 -0.76
C ILE A 152 1.97 18.84 0.73
N GLY A 153 0.82 18.61 1.37
CA GLY A 153 0.74 18.28 2.79
C GLY A 153 1.49 16.98 3.14
N SER A 154 1.33 15.96 2.31
CA SER A 154 2.06 14.69 2.45
C SER A 154 3.58 14.88 2.34
N LEU A 155 4.04 15.66 1.36
CA LEU A 155 5.46 15.94 1.14
C LEU A 155 6.05 16.79 2.27
N LEU A 156 5.34 17.76 2.79
CA LEU A 156 5.78 18.56 3.95
C LEU A 156 5.97 17.68 5.19
N SER A 157 5.03 16.81 5.50
CA SER A 157 5.17 15.84 6.60
C SER A 157 6.36 14.91 6.37
N MET A 158 6.55 14.42 5.16
CA MET A 158 7.71 13.59 4.79
C MET A 158 9.02 14.33 4.99
N LEU A 159 9.13 15.57 4.53
CA LEU A 159 10.33 16.39 4.68
C LEU A 159 10.68 16.61 6.15
N PHE A 160 9.67 16.83 6.99
CA PHE A 160 9.86 16.95 8.43
C PHE A 160 10.39 15.65 9.04
N VAL A 161 9.79 14.49 8.73
CA VAL A 161 10.28 13.18 9.18
C VAL A 161 11.70 12.93 8.72
N LEU A 162 12.05 13.26 7.47
CA LEU A 162 13.41 13.16 6.95
C LEU A 162 14.39 14.07 7.69
N ALA A 163 14.01 15.30 8.01
CA ALA A 163 14.83 16.22 8.77
C ALA A 163 15.12 15.68 10.17
N VAL A 164 14.10 15.15 10.85
CA VAL A 164 14.23 14.51 12.17
C VAL A 164 15.08 13.24 12.09
N SER A 165 14.91 12.42 11.07
CA SER A 165 15.64 11.16 10.90
C SER A 165 17.16 11.33 10.77
N LYS A 166 17.63 12.51 10.36
CA LYS A 166 19.07 12.82 10.33
C LYS A 166 19.67 13.01 11.73
N LYS A 167 18.86 13.42 12.70
CA LYS A 167 19.27 13.70 14.08
C LYS A 167 19.00 12.54 15.04
N VAL A 168 18.01 11.71 14.75
CA VAL A 168 17.56 10.60 15.59
C VAL A 168 18.18 9.29 15.07
N GLN A 169 18.93 8.61 15.94
CA GLN A 169 19.57 7.33 15.59
C GLN A 169 18.66 6.13 15.90
N GLU A 170 17.81 6.25 16.91
CA GLU A 170 16.90 5.17 17.31
C GLU A 170 15.61 5.15 16.48
N MET A 171 15.30 3.99 15.91
CA MET A 171 14.10 3.79 15.08
C MET A 171 12.79 3.96 15.85
N SER A 172 12.75 3.57 17.12
CA SER A 172 11.60 3.77 18.02
C SER A 172 11.27 5.25 18.19
N MET A 173 12.27 6.09 18.39
CA MET A 173 12.08 7.54 18.56
C MET A 173 11.60 8.21 17.28
N LEU A 174 12.03 7.73 16.12
CA LEU A 174 11.54 8.25 14.84
C LEU A 174 10.05 7.93 14.62
N VAL A 175 9.59 6.76 15.05
CA VAL A 175 8.16 6.40 15.04
C VAL A 175 7.36 7.35 15.93
N VAL A 176 7.84 7.60 17.15
CA VAL A 176 7.21 8.56 18.08
C VAL A 176 7.13 9.95 17.45
N CYS A 177 8.21 10.45 16.86
CA CYS A 177 8.20 11.74 16.16
C CYS A 177 7.17 11.79 15.03
N GLY A 178 7.06 10.75 14.22
CA GLY A 178 6.06 10.66 13.15
C GLY A 178 4.62 10.71 13.69
N VAL A 179 4.34 9.99 14.77
CA VAL A 179 3.05 10.02 15.46
C VAL A 179 2.75 11.40 16.03
N MET A 180 3.73 12.06 16.67
CA MET A 180 3.57 13.41 17.22
C MET A 180 3.28 14.45 16.13
N ILE A 181 3.94 14.34 14.97
CA ILE A 181 3.61 15.18 13.80
C ILE A 181 2.15 14.96 13.38
N GLY A 182 1.72 13.70 13.34
CA GLY A 182 0.33 13.35 13.04
C GLY A 182 -0.66 14.02 14.00
N TYR A 183 -0.38 14.01 15.30
CA TYR A 183 -1.20 14.70 16.31
C TYR A 183 -1.19 16.23 16.15
N ILE A 184 -0.03 16.82 15.89
CA ILE A 184 0.06 18.28 15.65
C ILE A 184 -0.77 18.67 14.43
N CYS A 185 -0.62 17.95 13.31
CA CYS A 185 -1.42 18.19 12.11
C CYS A 185 -2.93 18.04 12.37
N SER A 186 -3.32 17.00 13.13
CA SER A 186 -4.72 16.80 13.50
C SER A 186 -5.25 17.92 14.38
N ALA A 187 -4.51 18.33 15.40
CA ALA A 187 -4.92 19.42 16.30
C ALA A 187 -5.09 20.75 15.54
N ILE A 188 -4.17 21.09 14.63
CA ILE A 188 -4.30 22.28 13.79
C ILE A 188 -5.51 22.15 12.86
N THR A 189 -5.76 20.95 12.30
CA THR A 189 -6.94 20.70 11.48
C THR A 189 -8.22 20.91 12.26
N ASP A 190 -8.31 20.39 13.49
CA ASP A 190 -9.50 20.52 14.34
C ASP A 190 -9.76 21.99 14.74
N ILE A 191 -8.70 22.76 15.03
CA ILE A 191 -8.80 24.20 15.25
C ILE A 191 -9.34 24.91 14.00
N ALA A 192 -8.79 24.58 12.82
CA ALA A 192 -9.22 25.18 11.56
C ALA A 192 -10.71 24.87 11.25
N VAL A 193 -11.12 23.62 11.48
CA VAL A 193 -12.50 23.14 11.29
C VAL A 193 -13.49 23.88 12.21
N THR A 194 -13.08 24.30 13.41
CA THR A 194 -13.93 25.08 14.33
C THR A 194 -14.40 26.42 13.72
N PHE A 195 -13.65 26.97 12.78
CA PHE A 195 -13.97 28.22 12.09
C PHE A 195 -14.47 28.02 10.65
N ALA A 196 -14.75 26.78 10.26
CA ALA A 196 -15.19 26.44 8.92
C ALA A 196 -16.70 26.40 8.80
N ASP A 197 -17.21 26.65 7.59
CA ASP A 197 -18.62 26.43 7.26
C ASP A 197 -18.97 24.94 7.25
N ASP A 198 -20.21 24.60 7.58
CA ASP A 198 -20.71 23.22 7.66
C ASP A 198 -20.46 22.42 6.36
N SER A 199 -20.59 23.05 5.21
CA SER A 199 -20.32 22.44 3.90
C SER A 199 -18.86 22.00 3.75
N ASN A 200 -17.92 22.78 4.25
CA ASN A 200 -16.49 22.46 4.24
C ASN A 200 -16.16 21.33 5.19
N ILE A 201 -16.81 21.29 6.36
CA ILE A 201 -16.68 20.20 7.33
C ILE A 201 -17.13 18.88 6.73
N VAL A 202 -18.30 18.84 6.10
CA VAL A 202 -18.85 17.66 5.44
C VAL A 202 -17.95 17.20 4.29
N ASN A 203 -17.47 18.12 3.45
CA ASN A 203 -16.59 17.80 2.33
C ASN A 203 -15.24 17.24 2.82
N LEU A 204 -14.63 17.84 3.84
CA LEU A 204 -13.39 17.36 4.45
C LEU A 204 -13.58 15.98 5.10
N HIS A 205 -14.71 15.79 5.80
CA HIS A 205 -15.05 14.50 6.39
C HIS A 205 -15.15 13.42 5.32
N ASN A 206 -15.93 13.65 4.26
CA ASN A 206 -16.11 12.71 3.16
C ASN A 206 -14.78 12.39 2.46
N TRP A 207 -13.93 13.40 2.20
CA TRP A 207 -12.61 13.19 1.65
C TRP A 207 -11.71 12.35 2.57
N SER A 208 -11.78 12.59 3.88
CA SER A 208 -10.94 11.87 4.87
C SER A 208 -11.35 10.41 5.09
N LEU A 209 -12.54 10.02 4.66
CA LEU A 209 -12.99 8.62 4.67
C LEU A 209 -12.31 7.77 3.59
N GLY A 210 -11.76 8.40 2.56
CA GLY A 210 -11.16 7.75 1.41
C GLY A 210 -12.18 7.13 0.45
N SER A 211 -11.94 7.30 -0.84
CA SER A 211 -12.80 6.74 -1.90
C SER A 211 -12.03 6.63 -3.23
N PHE A 212 -12.36 5.62 -4.02
CA PHE A 212 -11.93 5.53 -5.43
C PHE A 212 -12.98 6.11 -6.38
N ALA A 213 -14.10 6.62 -5.88
CA ALA A 213 -15.12 7.28 -6.70
C ALA A 213 -14.59 8.60 -7.30
N GLY A 214 -15.08 8.98 -8.48
CA GLY A 214 -14.70 10.24 -9.15
C GLY A 214 -13.29 10.24 -9.77
N ILE A 215 -12.55 9.15 -9.75
CA ILE A 215 -11.26 9.02 -10.41
C ILE A 215 -11.46 8.91 -11.93
N SER A 216 -10.78 9.78 -12.69
CA SER A 216 -10.78 9.78 -14.16
C SER A 216 -9.60 8.99 -14.73
N MET A 217 -9.63 8.66 -16.04
CA MET A 217 -8.48 8.03 -16.72
C MET A 217 -7.24 8.93 -16.75
N ALA A 218 -7.40 10.25 -16.71
CA ALA A 218 -6.28 11.17 -16.59
C ALA A 218 -5.55 11.00 -15.25
N HIS A 219 -6.31 10.86 -14.15
CA HIS A 219 -5.76 10.55 -12.84
C HIS A 219 -5.05 9.18 -12.84
N VAL A 220 -5.65 8.15 -13.46
CA VAL A 220 -5.04 6.81 -13.58
C VAL A 220 -3.70 6.86 -14.28
N LYS A 221 -3.56 7.61 -15.38
CA LYS A 221 -2.28 7.76 -16.09
C LYS A 221 -1.19 8.34 -15.19
N ILE A 222 -1.49 9.41 -14.46
CA ILE A 222 -0.52 10.08 -13.58
C ILE A 222 -0.11 9.16 -12.44
N MET A 223 -1.10 8.56 -11.72
CA MET A 223 -0.78 7.65 -10.63
C MET A 223 0.01 6.41 -11.10
N THR A 224 -0.27 5.90 -12.31
CA THR A 224 0.48 4.78 -12.91
C THR A 224 1.94 5.15 -13.10
N ILE A 225 2.24 6.36 -13.60
CA ILE A 225 3.61 6.83 -13.80
C ILE A 225 4.32 6.98 -12.44
N VAL A 226 3.70 7.70 -11.50
CA VAL A 226 4.30 7.96 -10.17
C VAL A 226 4.55 6.65 -9.41
N VAL A 227 3.53 5.80 -9.33
CA VAL A 227 3.62 4.49 -8.66
C VAL A 227 4.60 3.58 -9.38
N GLY A 228 4.57 3.55 -10.72
CA GLY A 228 5.48 2.75 -11.54
C GLY A 228 6.95 3.11 -11.29
N VAL A 229 7.28 4.40 -11.29
CA VAL A 229 8.63 4.89 -11.00
C VAL A 229 9.06 4.53 -9.57
N ALA A 230 8.18 4.74 -8.58
CA ALA A 230 8.51 4.46 -7.18
C ALA A 230 8.66 2.95 -6.91
N VAL A 231 7.82 2.10 -7.51
CA VAL A 231 7.92 0.62 -7.39
C VAL A 231 9.17 0.12 -8.11
N ALA A 232 9.47 0.64 -9.32
CA ALA A 232 10.71 0.30 -10.04
C ALA A 232 11.95 0.70 -9.24
N GLY A 233 11.99 1.91 -8.67
CA GLY A 233 13.04 2.35 -7.76
C GLY A 233 13.19 1.43 -6.54
N SER A 234 12.08 1.03 -5.94
CA SER A 234 12.08 0.07 -4.82
C SER A 234 12.63 -1.30 -5.24
N PHE A 235 12.30 -1.75 -6.43
CA PHE A 235 12.77 -3.02 -6.99
C PHE A 235 14.28 -3.00 -7.28
N LEU A 236 14.79 -1.90 -7.82
CA LEU A 236 16.23 -1.71 -8.04
C LEU A 236 17.04 -1.76 -6.73
N LEU A 237 16.44 -1.25 -5.64
CA LEU A 237 17.04 -1.30 -4.30
C LEU A 237 16.86 -2.65 -3.59
N SER A 238 16.29 -3.66 -4.23
CA SER A 238 15.99 -4.95 -3.58
C SER A 238 17.22 -5.65 -2.98
N LYS A 239 18.40 -5.53 -3.60
CA LYS A 239 19.65 -6.09 -3.07
C LYS A 239 20.15 -5.35 -1.82
N PRO A 240 20.32 -4.01 -1.83
CA PRO A 240 20.65 -3.25 -0.62
C PRO A 240 19.64 -3.43 0.51
N ILE A 241 18.33 -3.45 0.19
CA ILE A 241 17.26 -3.71 1.16
C ILE A 241 17.43 -5.10 1.79
N GLY A 242 17.74 -6.12 0.99
CA GLY A 242 18.00 -7.48 1.49
C GLY A 242 19.18 -7.56 2.46
N ALA A 243 20.26 -6.87 2.17
CA ALA A 243 21.42 -6.76 3.07
C ALA A 243 21.05 -6.03 4.37
N TYR A 244 20.28 -4.92 4.28
CA TYR A 244 19.81 -4.15 5.43
C TYR A 244 18.90 -4.97 6.38
N GLN A 245 18.08 -5.88 5.85
CA GLN A 245 17.25 -6.78 6.64
C GLN A 245 18.08 -7.76 7.50
N MET A 246 19.30 -8.10 7.08
CA MET A 246 20.22 -8.97 7.83
C MET A 246 20.95 -8.25 8.96
N GLY A 247 20.91 -6.93 8.99
CA GLY A 247 21.54 -6.07 10.01
C GLY A 247 22.33 -4.94 9.37
N GLU A 248 22.43 -3.81 10.07
CA GLU A 248 23.16 -2.64 9.55
C GLU A 248 24.65 -2.88 9.43
N SER A 249 25.25 -3.50 10.47
CA SER A 249 26.66 -3.86 10.44
C SER A 249 26.98 -4.83 9.29
N TYR A 250 26.10 -5.81 9.05
CA TYR A 250 26.24 -6.71 7.91
C TYR A 250 26.17 -5.95 6.58
N ALA A 251 25.16 -5.07 6.44
CA ALA A 251 24.99 -4.30 5.21
C ALA A 251 26.19 -3.38 4.94
N GLN A 252 26.74 -2.75 5.97
CA GLN A 252 27.98 -1.94 5.85
C GLN A 252 29.18 -2.78 5.40
N ASN A 253 29.36 -3.95 5.98
CA ASN A 253 30.47 -4.85 5.64
C ASN A 253 30.42 -5.36 4.19
N VAL A 254 29.21 -5.46 3.60
CA VAL A 254 29.05 -5.80 2.18
C VAL A 254 28.97 -4.58 1.26
N GLY A 255 29.35 -3.40 1.74
CA GLY A 255 29.48 -2.18 0.95
C GLY A 255 28.19 -1.36 0.77
N VAL A 256 27.14 -1.61 1.53
CA VAL A 256 25.90 -0.82 1.46
C VAL A 256 26.01 0.44 2.30
N SER A 257 25.85 1.60 1.66
CA SER A 257 25.76 2.89 2.36
C SER A 257 24.42 3.04 3.06
N ILE A 258 24.40 2.94 4.39
CA ILE A 258 23.15 2.91 5.19
C ILE A 258 22.37 4.22 5.13
N ARG A 259 23.05 5.39 5.23
CA ARG A 259 22.39 6.70 5.24
C ARG A 259 21.58 6.96 3.96
N PRO A 260 22.15 6.85 2.74
CA PRO A 260 21.40 6.98 1.51
C PRO A 260 20.25 5.96 1.39
N LEU A 261 20.50 4.70 1.80
CA LEU A 261 19.45 3.67 1.74
C LEU A 261 18.26 4.01 2.62
N ARG A 262 18.49 4.48 3.86
CA ARG A 262 17.42 4.93 4.76
C ARG A 262 16.60 6.07 4.17
N VAL A 263 17.27 7.07 3.60
CA VAL A 263 16.61 8.20 2.93
C VAL A 263 15.76 7.71 1.76
N MET A 264 16.28 6.82 0.92
CA MET A 264 15.54 6.28 -0.23
C MET A 264 14.35 5.44 0.19
N LEU A 265 14.45 4.64 1.26
CA LEU A 265 13.32 3.87 1.79
C LEU A 265 12.18 4.78 2.25
N ILE A 266 12.49 5.86 2.99
CA ILE A 266 11.50 6.85 3.43
C ILE A 266 10.93 7.58 2.21
N LEU A 267 11.75 8.06 1.29
CA LEU A 267 11.30 8.79 0.10
C LEU A 267 10.33 7.96 -0.76
N LEU A 268 10.72 6.73 -1.11
CA LEU A 268 9.90 5.86 -1.96
C LEU A 268 8.60 5.46 -1.27
N SER A 269 8.66 5.09 0.02
CA SER A 269 7.46 4.73 0.77
C SER A 269 6.51 5.92 0.95
N SER A 270 7.05 7.10 1.22
CA SER A 270 6.27 8.33 1.38
C SER A 270 5.66 8.80 0.05
N LEU A 271 6.40 8.71 -1.06
CA LEU A 271 5.89 9.03 -2.39
C LEU A 271 4.72 8.12 -2.78
N LEU A 272 4.85 6.81 -2.54
CA LEU A 272 3.76 5.84 -2.76
C LEU A 272 2.53 6.17 -1.90
N SER A 273 2.74 6.44 -0.61
CA SER A 273 1.67 6.78 0.32
C SER A 273 1.03 8.14 0.03
N ALA A 274 1.83 9.15 -0.32
CA ALA A 274 1.35 10.48 -0.71
C ALA A 274 0.49 10.41 -1.97
N CYS A 275 0.91 9.62 -2.97
CA CYS A 275 0.12 9.36 -4.16
C CYS A 275 -1.24 8.75 -3.81
N VAL A 276 -1.28 7.71 -2.94
CA VAL A 276 -2.54 7.12 -2.49
C VAL A 276 -3.43 8.17 -1.80
N THR A 277 -2.89 8.90 -0.83
CA THR A 277 -3.66 9.89 -0.06
C THR A 277 -4.16 11.04 -0.94
N ALA A 278 -3.36 11.47 -1.92
CA ALA A 278 -3.73 12.54 -2.84
C ALA A 278 -4.91 12.16 -3.76
N PHE A 279 -4.91 10.95 -4.31
CA PHE A 279 -5.93 10.53 -5.28
C PHE A 279 -7.15 9.85 -4.65
N ALA A 280 -6.98 9.10 -3.58
CA ALA A 280 -8.04 8.31 -2.97
C ALA A 280 -8.36 8.70 -1.52
N GLY A 281 -7.66 9.69 -0.97
CA GLY A 281 -7.73 9.98 0.46
C GLY A 281 -6.98 8.94 1.30
N PRO A 282 -7.00 9.07 2.64
CA PRO A 282 -6.33 8.15 3.53
C PRO A 282 -7.01 6.76 3.52
N ILE A 283 -6.23 5.70 3.26
CA ILE A 283 -6.70 4.30 3.29
C ILE A 283 -5.95 3.53 4.38
N SER A 284 -6.67 2.95 5.32
CA SER A 284 -6.12 2.33 6.52
C SER A 284 -5.73 0.86 6.33
N PHE A 285 -4.78 0.38 7.13
CA PHE A 285 -4.38 -1.01 7.35
C PHE A 285 -3.78 -1.79 6.16
N VAL A 286 -4.03 -1.45 4.91
CA VAL A 286 -3.53 -2.17 3.73
C VAL A 286 -2.00 -2.28 3.74
N GLY A 287 -1.30 -1.16 4.01
CA GLY A 287 0.15 -1.13 4.10
C GLY A 287 0.73 -1.94 5.26
N ILE A 288 -0.04 -2.22 6.30
CA ILE A 288 0.40 -3.03 7.44
C ILE A 288 0.13 -4.51 7.17
N ALA A 289 -1.10 -4.85 6.84
CA ALA A 289 -1.57 -6.23 6.80
C ALA A 289 -1.15 -6.98 5.54
N VAL A 290 -1.24 -6.36 4.36
CA VAL A 290 -1.00 -7.05 3.10
C VAL A 290 0.43 -7.59 2.96
N PRO A 291 1.51 -6.83 3.26
CA PRO A 291 2.87 -7.37 3.20
C PRO A 291 3.04 -8.60 4.10
N HIS A 292 2.37 -8.61 5.25
CA HIS A 292 2.40 -9.73 6.19
C HIS A 292 1.66 -10.96 5.66
N LEU A 293 0.48 -10.76 5.09
CA LEU A 293 -0.30 -11.83 4.46
C LEU A 293 0.47 -12.49 3.32
N VAL A 294 1.00 -11.70 2.38
CA VAL A 294 1.74 -12.25 1.25
C VAL A 294 3.06 -12.90 1.67
N LYS A 295 3.74 -12.39 2.70
CA LYS A 295 4.91 -13.02 3.32
C LYS A 295 4.59 -14.42 3.84
N SER A 296 3.41 -14.62 4.45
CA SER A 296 2.97 -15.92 4.92
C SER A 296 2.72 -16.90 3.78
N MET A 297 2.28 -16.42 2.61
CA MET A 297 2.05 -17.22 1.41
C MET A 297 3.38 -17.64 0.76
N VAL A 298 4.29 -16.70 0.49
CA VAL A 298 5.56 -16.98 -0.20
C VAL A 298 6.64 -17.59 0.71
N LYS A 299 6.49 -17.46 2.03
CA LYS A 299 7.46 -17.89 3.06
C LYS A 299 8.89 -17.41 2.78
N THR A 300 9.02 -16.17 2.32
CA THR A 300 10.32 -15.49 2.12
C THR A 300 10.21 -14.02 2.47
N THR A 301 11.34 -13.42 2.86
CA THR A 301 11.46 -11.98 3.13
C THR A 301 12.26 -11.26 2.05
N LYS A 302 12.75 -11.99 1.03
CA LYS A 302 13.59 -11.40 -0.03
C LYS A 302 12.86 -10.26 -0.73
N PRO A 303 13.39 -9.03 -0.75
CA PRO A 303 12.71 -7.86 -1.31
C PRO A 303 12.34 -8.02 -2.79
N ILE A 304 13.20 -8.67 -3.56
CA ILE A 304 12.95 -8.96 -4.99
C ILE A 304 11.67 -9.77 -5.24
N VAL A 305 11.22 -10.55 -4.25
CA VAL A 305 9.95 -11.31 -4.30
C VAL A 305 8.86 -10.52 -3.61
N MET A 306 9.17 -9.93 -2.45
CA MET A 306 8.17 -9.24 -1.61
C MET A 306 7.58 -8.00 -2.26
N ILE A 307 8.39 -7.20 -2.99
CA ILE A 307 7.92 -5.96 -3.62
C ILE A 307 6.80 -6.26 -4.63
N PRO A 308 7.00 -7.11 -5.67
CA PRO A 308 5.94 -7.34 -6.63
C PRO A 308 4.77 -8.18 -6.07
N VAL A 309 5.02 -9.12 -5.16
CA VAL A 309 3.93 -9.90 -4.53
C VAL A 309 3.08 -9.01 -3.62
N SER A 310 3.68 -8.07 -2.88
CA SER A 310 2.94 -7.08 -2.08
C SER A 310 2.11 -6.16 -2.97
N PHE A 311 2.66 -5.73 -4.11
CA PHE A 311 1.91 -4.93 -5.08
C PHE A 311 0.67 -5.65 -5.59
N LEU A 312 0.82 -6.89 -6.05
CA LEU A 312 -0.32 -7.71 -6.50
C LEU A 312 -1.33 -7.96 -5.37
N GLY A 313 -0.85 -8.35 -4.19
CA GLY A 313 -1.72 -8.60 -3.03
C GLY A 313 -2.49 -7.37 -2.59
N GLY A 314 -1.86 -6.18 -2.58
CA GLY A 314 -2.50 -4.90 -2.28
C GLY A 314 -3.56 -4.53 -3.30
N GLY A 315 -3.26 -4.73 -4.58
CA GLY A 315 -4.21 -4.53 -5.67
C GLY A 315 -5.44 -5.44 -5.54
N VAL A 316 -5.25 -6.75 -5.36
CA VAL A 316 -6.36 -7.70 -5.13
C VAL A 316 -7.22 -7.26 -3.97
N PHE A 317 -6.59 -6.95 -2.84
CA PHE A 317 -7.31 -6.62 -1.61
C PHE A 317 -8.13 -5.34 -1.77
N CYS A 318 -7.54 -4.25 -2.30
CA CYS A 318 -8.24 -2.98 -2.49
C CYS A 318 -9.37 -3.07 -3.51
N VAL A 319 -9.19 -3.80 -4.63
CA VAL A 319 -10.26 -4.01 -5.60
C VAL A 319 -11.44 -4.76 -4.99
N LEU A 320 -11.18 -5.81 -4.19
CA LEU A 320 -12.24 -6.55 -3.50
C LEU A 320 -12.92 -5.69 -2.43
N CYS A 321 -12.17 -4.91 -1.63
CA CYS A 321 -12.75 -4.01 -0.65
C CYS A 321 -13.58 -2.90 -1.30
N ASP A 322 -13.14 -2.33 -2.44
CA ASP A 322 -13.93 -1.34 -3.19
C ASP A 322 -15.22 -1.96 -3.74
N LEU A 323 -15.15 -3.19 -4.25
CA LEU A 323 -16.33 -3.91 -4.70
C LEU A 323 -17.33 -4.09 -3.55
N LEU A 324 -16.87 -4.54 -2.38
CA LEU A 324 -17.71 -4.69 -1.19
C LEU A 324 -18.28 -3.35 -0.72
N ALA A 325 -17.44 -2.29 -0.70
CA ALA A 325 -17.85 -0.96 -0.25
C ALA A 325 -19.05 -0.39 -1.03
N ARG A 326 -19.13 -0.68 -2.32
CA ARG A 326 -20.20 -0.17 -3.21
C ARG A 326 -21.36 -1.12 -3.44
N THR A 327 -21.29 -2.37 -2.93
CA THR A 327 -22.33 -3.38 -3.20
C THR A 327 -23.13 -3.80 -1.98
N ILE A 328 -22.52 -3.84 -0.78
CA ILE A 328 -23.17 -4.38 0.43
C ILE A 328 -24.41 -3.59 0.80
N PHE A 329 -24.37 -2.27 0.75
CA PHE A 329 -25.46 -1.38 1.13
C PHE A 329 -25.95 -0.50 -0.03
N ALA A 330 -25.81 -0.97 -1.27
CA ALA A 330 -26.26 -0.21 -2.43
C ALA A 330 -27.70 0.29 -2.25
N PRO A 331 -28.03 1.57 -2.56
CA PRO A 331 -27.21 2.53 -3.30
C PRO A 331 -26.21 3.33 -2.44
N VAL A 332 -26.14 3.14 -1.13
CA VAL A 332 -25.21 3.84 -0.23
C VAL A 332 -23.83 3.19 -0.35
N GLU A 333 -22.80 3.99 -0.65
CA GLU A 333 -21.42 3.52 -0.70
C GLU A 333 -20.74 3.67 0.67
N LEU A 334 -20.09 2.60 1.13
CA LEU A 334 -19.26 2.64 2.33
C LEU A 334 -17.90 3.27 2.02
N SER A 335 -17.27 3.88 3.04
CA SER A 335 -15.88 4.34 2.91
C SER A 335 -14.93 3.16 2.76
N ILE A 336 -13.93 3.30 1.87
CA ILE A 336 -12.93 2.25 1.65
C ILE A 336 -12.09 2.02 2.91
N SER A 337 -11.78 3.08 3.67
CA SER A 337 -11.03 2.96 4.93
C SER A 337 -11.76 2.15 5.99
N SER A 338 -13.08 2.33 6.11
CA SER A 338 -13.89 1.53 7.05
C SER A 338 -13.92 0.07 6.66
N VAL A 339 -14.13 -0.24 5.37
CA VAL A 339 -14.14 -1.62 4.87
C VAL A 339 -12.77 -2.28 5.08
N THR A 340 -11.68 -1.59 4.70
CA THR A 340 -10.32 -2.15 4.89
C THR A 340 -10.00 -2.33 6.38
N ALA A 341 -10.43 -1.41 7.25
CA ALA A 341 -10.22 -1.53 8.69
C ALA A 341 -10.93 -2.75 9.28
N VAL A 342 -12.21 -2.93 8.97
CA VAL A 342 -13.02 -4.07 9.48
C VAL A 342 -12.41 -5.42 9.08
N PHE A 343 -11.93 -5.56 7.85
CA PHE A 343 -11.35 -6.82 7.39
C PHE A 343 -9.89 -7.01 7.85
N LEU A 344 -9.07 -5.97 7.88
CA LEU A 344 -7.63 -6.12 8.12
C LEU A 344 -7.22 -5.96 9.58
N ALA A 345 -7.93 -5.17 10.39
CA ALA A 345 -7.58 -5.02 11.81
C ALA A 345 -7.61 -6.35 12.58
N PRO A 346 -8.64 -7.22 12.43
CA PRO A 346 -8.64 -8.54 13.07
C PRO A 346 -7.47 -9.42 12.59
N VAL A 347 -7.13 -9.34 11.30
CA VAL A 347 -6.00 -10.10 10.74
C VAL A 347 -4.68 -9.65 11.35
N VAL A 348 -4.47 -8.34 11.51
CA VAL A 348 -3.27 -7.80 12.16
C VAL A 348 -3.19 -8.25 13.62
N ILE A 349 -4.30 -8.16 14.38
CA ILE A 349 -4.36 -8.62 15.77
C ILE A 349 -4.00 -10.10 15.86
N TYR A 350 -4.63 -10.94 15.05
CA TYR A 350 -4.35 -12.39 15.03
C TYR A 350 -2.86 -12.68 14.74
N MET A 351 -2.28 -11.97 13.77
CA MET A 351 -0.87 -12.15 13.42
C MET A 351 0.07 -11.76 14.57
N MET A 352 -0.21 -10.63 15.25
CA MET A 352 0.58 -10.17 16.39
C MET A 352 0.56 -11.16 17.56
N VAL A 353 -0.61 -11.70 17.88
CA VAL A 353 -0.77 -12.72 18.95
C VAL A 353 0.02 -13.98 18.60
N LYS A 354 -0.07 -14.44 17.35
CA LYS A 354 0.64 -15.64 16.89
C LYS A 354 2.17 -15.49 16.88
N GLU A 355 2.69 -14.31 16.53
CA GLU A 355 4.14 -14.06 16.59
C GLU A 355 4.67 -14.04 18.03
N ARG A 356 3.91 -13.50 18.99
CA ARG A 356 4.26 -13.54 20.41
C ARG A 356 4.34 -14.99 20.93
N GLY A 357 3.38 -15.84 20.61
CA GLY A 357 3.38 -17.25 21.00
C GLY A 357 4.61 -18.02 20.49
N ARG A 358 5.09 -17.73 19.27
CA ARG A 358 6.30 -18.34 18.73
C ARG A 358 7.58 -17.91 19.45
N ARG A 359 7.70 -16.64 19.86
CA ARG A 359 8.89 -16.17 20.59
C ARG A 359 8.98 -16.77 22.01
N HIS A 360 7.87 -17.02 22.68
CA HIS A 360 7.85 -17.65 24.01
C HIS A 360 8.09 -19.17 23.95
N GLY A 361 7.68 -19.84 22.87
CA GLY A 361 7.93 -21.28 22.69
C GLY A 361 9.38 -21.66 22.31
N TYR A 362 10.25 -20.70 22.00
CA TYR A 362 11.69 -20.90 21.81
C TYR A 362 12.54 -20.50 23.01
N ALA A 363 11.90 -19.94 24.06
CA ALA A 363 12.57 -19.54 25.30
C ALA A 363 12.37 -20.54 26.46
N GLN A 364 11.67 -21.64 26.21
CA GLN A 364 11.58 -22.84 27.04
C GLN A 364 12.35 -23.99 26.36
#